data_d30d4818fddf0156e3cc938f356be149
#
_entry.id   d30d4818fddf0156e3cc938f356be149
#
_cell.length_a   1.000
_cell.length_b   1.000
_cell.length_c   1.000
_cell.angle_alpha   90.00
_cell.angle_beta   90.00
_cell.angle_gamma   90.00
#
_symmetry.space_group_name_H-M   'P 1'
#
loop_
_entity.id
_entity.type
_entity.pdbx_description
1 polymer ?
#
loop_
_entity_poly.entity_id
_entity_poly.type
_entity_poly.pdbx_seq_one_letter_code
_entity_poly.pdbx_strand_id
1 'polypeptide(L)'
;QEGIFQTIYPPALESLAKKYRPNSADITGASVEELEKELMKGNPSIVWVTAYCRNPEMGYWYEGTPDQLWVAKNLHVTTLTGFDEDYYYLTDPGIGKLKIKKSQFKYVYDTIGKKAVVVR
;
A
#
# COMPACT_ATOMS: atom_id res chain seq x y z
N GLN A 1 1.36 0.82 19.12
CA GLN A 1 2.46 1.70 19.05
C GLN A 1 2.51 2.38 17.71
N GLU A 2 2.04 3.58 17.67
CA GLU A 2 1.91 4.30 16.41
C GLU A 2 3.25 4.49 15.69
N GLY A 3 4.34 4.60 16.43
CA GLY A 3 5.65 4.76 15.83
C GLY A 3 6.04 3.59 14.93
N ILE A 4 5.58 2.39 15.24
CA ILE A 4 5.88 1.23 14.43
C ILE A 4 5.22 1.35 13.06
N PHE A 5 3.97 1.75 13.01
CA PHE A 5 3.27 1.91 11.73
C PHE A 5 3.89 3.03 10.91
N GLN A 6 4.32 4.08 11.56
CA GLN A 6 4.93 5.22 10.89
C GLN A 6 6.27 4.89 10.27
N THR A 7 6.96 3.87 10.77
CA THR A 7 8.29 3.50 10.29
C THR A 7 8.29 2.29 9.37
N ILE A 8 7.13 1.71 9.06
CA ILE A 8 7.05 0.59 8.13
C ILE A 8 6.96 1.14 6.72
N TYR A 9 8.05 0.99 5.97
CA TYR A 9 8.15 1.47 4.59
C TYR A 9 8.54 0.31 3.67
N PRO A 10 8.40 0.48 2.33
CA PRO A 10 8.66 -0.60 1.39
C PRO A 10 9.97 -1.36 1.58
N PRO A 11 11.13 -0.72 1.82
CA PRO A 11 12.36 -1.50 1.97
C PRO A 11 12.34 -2.50 3.12
N ALA A 12 11.70 -2.14 4.25
CA ALA A 12 11.62 -3.05 5.39
C ALA A 12 10.75 -4.25 5.07
N LEU A 13 9.62 -4.02 4.40
CA LEU A 13 8.72 -5.10 4.00
C LEU A 13 9.29 -5.92 2.85
N GLU A 14 10.07 -5.31 1.97
CA GLU A 14 10.78 -6.06 0.94
C GLU A 14 11.70 -7.10 1.57
N SER A 15 12.50 -6.70 2.55
CA SER A 15 13.40 -7.61 3.25
C SER A 15 12.65 -8.75 3.92
N LEU A 16 11.52 -8.43 4.55
CA LEU A 16 10.70 -9.45 5.19
C LEU A 16 10.09 -10.41 4.16
N ALA A 17 9.53 -9.86 3.08
CA ALA A 17 8.90 -10.68 2.05
C ALA A 17 9.89 -11.63 1.40
N LYS A 18 11.13 -11.21 1.17
CA LYS A 18 12.16 -12.03 0.56
C LYS A 18 12.53 -13.27 1.38
N LYS A 19 12.28 -13.25 2.68
CA LYS A 19 12.52 -14.42 3.52
C LYS A 19 11.58 -15.57 3.16
N TYR A 20 10.39 -15.27 2.68
CA TYR A 20 9.38 -16.26 2.33
C TYR A 20 9.20 -16.43 0.84
N ARG A 21 9.42 -15.38 0.08
CA ARG A 21 9.30 -15.35 -1.37
C ARG A 21 10.52 -14.60 -1.92
N PRO A 22 11.59 -15.32 -2.28
CA PRO A 22 12.88 -14.69 -2.60
C PRO A 22 12.88 -13.70 -3.74
N ASN A 23 11.93 -13.81 -4.67
CA ASN A 23 11.84 -12.89 -5.81
C ASN A 23 10.96 -11.67 -5.54
N SER A 24 10.54 -11.49 -4.30
CA SER A 24 9.80 -10.30 -3.90
C SER A 24 10.65 -9.05 -4.08
N ALA A 25 10.01 -7.94 -4.40
CA ALA A 25 10.74 -6.71 -4.72
C ALA A 25 9.93 -5.47 -4.34
N ASP A 26 10.66 -4.43 -3.92
CA ASP A 26 10.10 -3.10 -3.77
C ASP A 26 9.92 -2.53 -5.17
N ILE A 27 8.67 -2.32 -5.58
CA ILE A 27 8.33 -1.77 -6.89
C ILE A 27 7.68 -0.39 -6.75
N THR A 28 8.05 0.34 -5.71
CA THR A 28 7.53 1.69 -5.48
C THR A 28 7.70 2.54 -6.74
N GLY A 29 6.63 3.22 -7.13
CA GLY A 29 6.53 3.93 -8.39
C GLY A 29 5.74 3.17 -9.45
N ALA A 30 5.42 1.90 -9.19
CA ALA A 30 4.65 1.09 -10.13
C ALA A 30 3.23 1.64 -10.29
N SER A 31 2.74 1.68 -11.52
CA SER A 31 1.37 2.09 -11.80
C SER A 31 0.39 0.99 -11.41
N VAL A 32 -0.90 1.35 -11.32
CA VAL A 32 -1.93 0.35 -11.06
C VAL A 32 -1.96 -0.73 -12.15
N GLU A 33 -1.66 -0.35 -13.39
CA GLU A 33 -1.58 -1.31 -14.50
C GLU A 33 -0.46 -2.33 -14.28
N GLU A 34 0.65 -1.89 -13.73
CA GLU A 34 1.76 -2.79 -13.39
C GLU A 34 1.39 -3.71 -12.24
N LEU A 35 0.63 -3.22 -11.26
CA LEU A 35 0.11 -4.05 -10.17
C LEU A 35 -0.84 -5.13 -10.72
N GLU A 36 -1.67 -4.78 -11.69
CA GLU A 36 -2.57 -5.76 -12.32
C GLU A 36 -1.79 -6.83 -13.06
N LYS A 37 -0.71 -6.45 -13.75
CA LYS A 37 0.13 -7.42 -14.45
C LYS A 37 0.76 -8.42 -13.49
N GLU A 38 1.20 -7.95 -12.32
CA GLU A 38 1.72 -8.86 -11.31
C GLU A 38 0.65 -9.82 -10.80
N LEU A 39 -0.56 -9.31 -10.57
CA LEU A 39 -1.68 -10.17 -10.15
C LEU A 39 -1.99 -11.23 -11.19
N MET A 40 -1.92 -10.90 -12.47
CA MET A 40 -2.16 -11.87 -13.54
C MET A 40 -1.11 -12.98 -13.55
N LYS A 41 0.06 -12.72 -13.00
CA LYS A 41 1.12 -13.73 -12.83
C LYS A 41 0.95 -14.51 -11.52
N GLY A 42 -0.05 -14.18 -10.71
CA GLY A 42 -0.26 -14.81 -9.42
C GLY A 42 0.48 -14.14 -8.28
N ASN A 43 0.98 -12.93 -8.48
CA ASN A 43 1.79 -12.22 -7.48
C ASN A 43 1.01 -11.09 -6.85
N PRO A 44 0.63 -11.19 -5.57
CA PRO A 44 -0.02 -10.08 -4.88
C PRO A 44 1.02 -9.01 -4.52
N SER A 45 0.53 -7.81 -4.20
CA SER A 45 1.40 -6.71 -3.77
C SER A 45 0.91 -6.13 -2.46
N ILE A 46 1.86 -5.87 -1.57
CA ILE A 46 1.61 -5.08 -0.36
C ILE A 46 1.63 -3.63 -0.83
N VAL A 47 0.59 -2.88 -0.50
CA VAL A 47 0.43 -1.50 -0.98
C VAL A 47 0.17 -0.54 0.18
N TRP A 48 0.62 0.69 0.01
CA TRP A 48 0.39 1.78 0.98
C TRP A 48 -0.77 2.61 0.47
N VAL A 49 -1.82 2.62 1.25
CA VAL A 49 -3.07 3.33 0.93
C VAL A 49 -3.57 4.00 2.22
N THR A 50 -4.85 4.30 2.29
CA THR A 50 -5.48 4.76 3.52
C THR A 50 -6.41 3.68 4.06
N ALA A 51 -6.79 3.80 5.32
CA ALA A 51 -7.75 2.88 5.92
C ALA A 51 -9.05 2.89 5.10
N TYR A 52 -9.51 1.70 4.70
CA TYR A 52 -10.68 1.51 3.83
C TYR A 52 -10.57 2.23 2.49
N CYS A 53 -9.36 2.62 2.08
CA CYS A 53 -9.14 3.44 0.87
C CYS A 53 -9.97 4.70 0.82
N ARG A 54 -10.23 5.29 1.98
CA ARG A 54 -10.88 6.59 2.06
C ARG A 54 -9.94 7.68 1.56
N ASN A 55 -10.49 8.85 1.25
CA ASN A 55 -9.66 9.96 0.79
C ASN A 55 -8.55 10.25 1.80
N PRO A 56 -7.31 10.52 1.33
CA PRO A 56 -6.21 10.80 2.24
C PRO A 56 -6.48 12.03 3.10
N GLU A 57 -6.27 11.88 4.40
CA GLU A 57 -6.38 12.97 5.36
C GLU A 57 -4.99 13.52 5.61
N MET A 58 -4.56 14.43 4.76
CA MET A 58 -3.21 14.96 4.80
C MET A 58 -2.99 15.85 6.02
N GLY A 59 -1.81 15.80 6.58
CA GLY A 59 -1.45 16.59 7.73
C GLY A 59 -0.01 16.34 8.11
N TYR A 60 0.41 16.94 9.22
CA TYR A 60 1.78 16.78 9.69
C TYR A 60 1.86 15.80 10.85
N TRP A 61 2.81 14.87 10.77
CA TRP A 61 3.30 14.14 11.92
C TRP A 61 4.43 14.95 12.53
N TYR A 62 4.53 14.94 13.86
CA TYR A 62 5.58 15.66 14.61
C TYR A 62 5.57 17.15 14.29
N GLU A 63 4.37 17.71 14.15
CA GLU A 63 4.20 19.13 13.85
C GLU A 63 4.94 20.01 14.84
N GLY A 64 5.63 21.04 14.32
CA GLY A 64 6.37 21.97 15.17
C GLY A 64 7.74 21.45 15.62
N THR A 65 8.19 20.31 15.13
CA THR A 65 9.50 19.74 15.46
C THR A 65 10.36 19.63 14.20
N PRO A 66 11.70 19.42 14.36
CA PRO A 66 12.56 19.19 13.19
C PRO A 66 12.21 17.95 12.38
N ASP A 67 11.47 17.01 12.97
CA ASP A 67 11.09 15.77 12.30
C ASP A 67 9.72 15.83 11.64
N GLN A 68 9.14 17.02 11.53
CA GLN A 68 7.83 17.23 10.94
C GLN A 68 7.74 16.62 9.54
N LEU A 69 6.68 15.85 9.30
CA LEU A 69 6.43 15.17 8.02
C LEU A 69 5.02 15.46 7.53
N TRP A 70 4.90 15.77 6.24
CA TRP A 70 3.61 15.91 5.59
C TRP A 70 3.18 14.54 5.06
N VAL A 71 2.14 13.97 5.66
CA VAL A 71 1.71 12.60 5.37
C VAL A 71 0.21 12.49 5.39
N ALA A 72 -0.30 11.37 4.86
CA ALA A 72 -1.69 10.98 5.07
C ALA A 72 -1.80 10.44 6.50
N LYS A 73 -2.59 11.11 7.34
CA LYS A 73 -2.75 10.68 8.75
C LYS A 73 -3.48 9.36 8.87
N ASN A 74 -4.29 9.01 7.89
CA ASN A 74 -4.98 7.73 7.83
C ASN A 74 -4.24 6.70 6.99
N LEU A 75 -2.91 6.84 6.89
CA LEU A 75 -2.05 5.90 6.16
C LEU A 75 -2.25 4.49 6.67
N HIS A 76 -2.32 3.54 5.74
CA HIS A 76 -2.57 2.15 6.05
C HIS A 76 -1.86 1.25 5.04
N VAL A 77 -1.50 0.05 5.48
CA VAL A 77 -0.83 -0.93 4.62
C VAL A 77 -1.75 -2.13 4.48
N THR A 78 -1.95 -2.57 3.24
CA THR A 78 -2.82 -3.71 2.96
C THR A 78 -2.26 -4.50 1.78
N THR A 79 -2.88 -5.63 1.45
CA THR A 79 -2.42 -6.46 0.35
C THR A 79 -3.44 -6.47 -0.78
N LEU A 80 -3.00 -6.10 -1.97
CA LEU A 80 -3.79 -6.17 -3.18
C LEU A 80 -3.74 -7.62 -3.68
N THR A 81 -4.87 -8.32 -3.65
CA THR A 81 -4.92 -9.75 -3.92
C THR A 81 -5.69 -10.12 -5.18
N GLY A 82 -6.41 -9.20 -5.79
CA GLY A 82 -7.16 -9.50 -7.00
C GLY A 82 -7.82 -8.28 -7.59
N PHE A 83 -8.44 -8.48 -8.73
CA PHE A 83 -9.22 -7.42 -9.37
C PHE A 83 -10.22 -8.04 -10.34
N ASP A 84 -11.26 -7.27 -10.65
CA ASP A 84 -12.15 -7.58 -11.75
C ASP A 84 -12.23 -6.36 -12.68
N GLU A 85 -13.28 -6.23 -13.45
CA GLU A 85 -13.41 -5.13 -14.41
C GLU A 85 -13.49 -3.76 -13.71
N ASP A 86 -14.18 -3.70 -12.56
CA ASP A 86 -14.52 -2.44 -11.90
C ASP A 86 -13.86 -2.25 -10.54
N TYR A 87 -13.36 -3.31 -9.91
CA TYR A 87 -12.92 -3.27 -8.52
C TYR A 87 -11.56 -3.91 -8.34
N TYR A 88 -10.84 -3.41 -7.30
CA TYR A 88 -9.70 -4.11 -6.72
C TYR A 88 -10.13 -4.78 -5.43
N TYR A 89 -9.54 -5.93 -5.17
CA TYR A 89 -9.79 -6.71 -3.95
C TYR A 89 -8.57 -6.65 -3.07
N LEU A 90 -8.78 -6.26 -1.81
CA LEU A 90 -7.72 -6.12 -0.84
C LEU A 90 -7.96 -7.05 0.34
N THR A 91 -6.88 -7.59 0.90
CA THR A 91 -6.94 -8.35 2.15
C THR A 91 -6.14 -7.59 3.19
N ASP A 92 -6.82 -7.21 4.25
CA ASP A 92 -6.27 -6.37 5.30
C ASP A 92 -6.25 -7.15 6.61
N PRO A 93 -5.10 -7.22 7.30
CA PRO A 93 -5.01 -8.02 8.53
C PRO A 93 -5.96 -7.55 9.63
N GLY A 94 -6.23 -6.25 9.72
CA GLY A 94 -7.10 -5.70 10.75
C GLY A 94 -8.56 -5.59 10.37
N ILE A 95 -8.82 -5.40 9.08
CA ILE A 95 -10.17 -5.09 8.59
C ILE A 95 -10.82 -6.30 7.90
N GLY A 96 -10.02 -7.15 7.28
CA GLY A 96 -10.50 -8.27 6.49
C GLY A 96 -10.51 -7.96 5.00
N LYS A 97 -11.44 -8.56 4.27
CA LYS A 97 -11.49 -8.41 2.80
C LYS A 97 -12.27 -7.16 2.43
N LEU A 98 -11.71 -6.39 1.50
CA LEU A 98 -12.30 -5.16 0.99
C LEU A 98 -12.44 -5.22 -0.52
N LYS A 99 -13.48 -4.55 -1.03
CA LYS A 99 -13.70 -4.37 -2.46
C LYS A 99 -13.80 -2.88 -2.72
N ILE A 100 -12.87 -2.34 -3.51
CA ILE A 100 -12.72 -0.89 -3.71
C ILE A 100 -12.79 -0.59 -5.21
N LYS A 101 -13.56 0.42 -5.59
CA LYS A 101 -13.62 0.86 -6.98
C LYS A 101 -12.23 1.22 -7.48
N LYS A 102 -11.91 0.83 -8.71
CA LYS A 102 -10.57 1.07 -9.27
C LYS A 102 -10.18 2.54 -9.27
N SER A 103 -11.13 3.43 -9.58
CA SER A 103 -10.84 4.87 -9.59
C SER A 103 -10.46 5.38 -8.21
N GLN A 104 -11.15 4.91 -7.17
CA GLN A 104 -10.84 5.31 -5.79
C GLN A 104 -9.51 4.75 -5.33
N PHE A 105 -9.24 3.49 -5.61
CA PHE A 105 -7.95 2.90 -5.26
C PHE A 105 -6.81 3.65 -5.93
N LYS A 106 -6.94 3.90 -7.23
CA LYS A 106 -5.91 4.60 -7.99
C LYS A 106 -5.64 5.99 -7.41
N TYR A 107 -6.69 6.73 -7.09
CA TYR A 107 -6.54 8.05 -6.51
C TYR A 107 -5.76 8.01 -5.20
N VAL A 108 -6.14 7.10 -4.30
CA VAL A 108 -5.48 6.97 -3.00
C VAL A 108 -4.04 6.49 -3.16
N TYR A 109 -3.84 5.44 -3.93
CA TYR A 109 -2.53 4.85 -4.16
C TYR A 109 -1.56 5.87 -4.77
N ASP A 110 -2.00 6.58 -5.81
CA ASP A 110 -1.17 7.59 -6.46
C ASP A 110 -0.85 8.75 -5.51
N THR A 111 -1.84 9.19 -4.73
CA THR A 111 -1.66 10.31 -3.80
C THR A 111 -0.66 9.98 -2.69
N ILE A 112 -0.68 8.75 -2.19
CA ILE A 112 0.24 8.29 -1.13
C ILE A 112 1.67 8.12 -1.66
N GLY A 113 1.85 7.97 -2.97
CA GLY A 113 3.19 7.90 -3.57
C GLY A 113 3.50 6.60 -4.30
N LYS A 114 2.49 5.81 -4.63
CA LYS A 114 2.64 4.56 -5.39
C LYS A 114 3.62 3.59 -4.74
N LYS A 115 3.51 3.42 -3.44
CA LYS A 115 4.41 2.55 -2.68
C LYS A 115 3.89 1.13 -2.69
N ALA A 116 4.72 0.21 -3.11
CA ALA A 116 4.33 -1.19 -3.24
C ALA A 116 5.51 -2.15 -3.14
N VAL A 117 5.24 -3.32 -2.56
CA VAL A 117 6.17 -4.44 -2.55
C VAL A 117 5.45 -5.64 -3.14
N VAL A 118 5.93 -6.12 -4.29
CA VAL A 118 5.35 -7.31 -4.90
C VAL A 118 5.89 -8.56 -4.22
N VAL A 119 5.00 -9.49 -3.94
CA VAL A 119 5.34 -10.76 -3.27
C VAL A 119 5.38 -11.85 -4.34
N ARG A 120 6.60 -12.29 -4.67
CA ARG A 120 6.84 -13.28 -5.71
C ARG A 120 7.42 -14.57 -5.18
#